data_15f09bf7929458e9f8b20e7ed5cc12e7
#
_entry.id   15f09bf7929458e9f8b20e7ed5cc12e7
#
_cell.length_a   1.000
_cell.length_b   1.000
_cell.length_c   1.000
_cell.angle_alpha   90.00
_cell.angle_beta   90.00
_cell.angle_gamma   90.00
#
_symmetry.space_group_name_H-M   'P 1'
#
loop_
_entity.id
_entity.type
_entity.pdbx_description
1 polymer ?
#
loop_
_entity_poly.entity_id
_entity_poly.type
_entity_poly.pdbx_seq_one_letter_code
_entity_poly.pdbx_strand_id
1 'polypeptide(L)'
;MIFPYTRWTPLSVAEVAALFRDAPFRWGLAGGYAVEQFLGMPIRAHDDIDIVVFRDDQHQLYQWLHAWRLFAADPPGTLRPWNQGEWLAPGIHDIWAYERTAHAWQLQIMLIETDGDMWVSRRHPMIRGLRTDLLVPYHQIPCVRIEVQLLYKAKGNRPKDQLDFQACLPLLTRDASAWLRQALQLAHPEGHAWLALLA
;
A
#
# COMPACT_ATOMS: atom_id res chain seq x y z
N MET A 1 -22.31 -13.10 -8.89
CA MET A 1 -22.68 -13.19 -7.46
C MET A 1 -22.62 -11.77 -6.91
N ILE A 2 -23.75 -11.21 -6.51
CA ILE A 2 -23.79 -9.86 -5.88
C ILE A 2 -23.23 -10.07 -4.48
N PHE A 3 -22.07 -9.48 -4.19
CA PHE A 3 -21.49 -9.52 -2.86
C PHE A 3 -22.40 -8.75 -1.91
N PRO A 4 -22.92 -9.37 -0.84
CA PRO A 4 -23.75 -8.68 0.14
C PRO A 4 -22.96 -7.69 1.01
N TYR A 5 -21.66 -7.52 0.74
CA TYR A 5 -20.73 -6.77 1.55
C TYR A 5 -20.41 -5.43 0.88
N THR A 6 -21.20 -4.42 1.20
CA THR A 6 -21.02 -3.06 0.63
C THR A 6 -20.46 -2.06 1.63
N ARG A 7 -20.44 -2.42 2.93
CA ARG A 7 -20.07 -1.50 3.99
C ARG A 7 -18.57 -1.54 4.25
N TRP A 8 -17.94 -0.38 4.19
CA TRP A 8 -16.61 -0.14 4.74
C TRP A 8 -16.72 0.49 6.12
N THR A 9 -15.94 -0.05 7.06
CA THR A 9 -15.69 0.52 8.38
C THR A 9 -14.21 0.30 8.66
N PRO A 10 -13.33 1.14 8.07
CA PRO A 10 -11.90 0.89 8.13
C PRO A 10 -11.40 0.91 9.58
N LEU A 11 -10.40 0.09 9.85
CA LEU A 11 -9.66 0.15 11.10
C LEU A 11 -8.95 1.50 11.20
N SER A 12 -8.75 1.97 12.42
CA SER A 12 -7.83 3.06 12.70
C SER A 12 -6.37 2.60 12.58
N VAL A 13 -5.44 3.54 12.42
CA VAL A 13 -4.00 3.26 12.42
C VAL A 13 -3.57 2.52 13.70
N ALA A 14 -4.12 2.89 14.86
CA ALA A 14 -3.82 2.24 16.14
C ALA A 14 -4.30 0.78 16.18
N GLU A 15 -5.48 0.50 15.64
CA GLU A 15 -6.02 -0.87 15.55
C GLU A 15 -5.20 -1.73 14.58
N VAL A 16 -4.78 -1.19 13.42
CA VAL A 16 -3.87 -1.90 12.50
C VAL A 16 -2.53 -2.18 13.17
N ALA A 17 -1.94 -1.19 13.86
CA ALA A 17 -0.68 -1.39 14.58
C ALA A 17 -0.80 -2.44 15.68
N ALA A 18 -1.92 -2.48 16.39
CA ALA A 18 -2.18 -3.52 17.39
C ALA A 18 -2.38 -4.91 16.76
N LEU A 19 -3.13 -4.98 15.65
CA LEU A 19 -3.41 -6.23 14.92
C LEU A 19 -2.13 -6.89 14.40
N PHE A 20 -1.17 -6.11 13.94
CA PHE A 20 0.06 -6.61 13.31
C PHE A 20 1.32 -6.47 14.18
N ARG A 21 1.19 -6.13 15.47
CA ARG A 21 2.33 -5.90 16.39
C ARG A 21 3.31 -7.07 16.40
N ASP A 22 2.80 -8.28 16.53
CA ASP A 22 3.58 -9.51 16.69
C ASP A 22 3.54 -10.38 15.42
N ALA A 23 3.19 -9.77 14.27
CA ALA A 23 3.12 -10.49 13.00
C ALA A 23 4.51 -11.07 12.66
N PRO A 24 4.60 -12.36 12.25
CA PRO A 24 5.87 -13.01 11.93
C PRO A 24 6.44 -12.59 10.57
N PHE A 25 5.87 -11.57 9.95
CA PHE A 25 6.26 -11.02 8.65
C PHE A 25 6.31 -9.49 8.71
N ARG A 26 6.95 -8.89 7.71
CA ARG A 26 7.04 -7.43 7.61
C ARG A 26 5.79 -6.87 6.94
N TRP A 27 5.25 -5.84 7.55
CA TRP A 27 4.12 -5.07 7.03
C TRP A 27 4.36 -3.57 7.19
N GLY A 28 3.62 -2.75 6.49
CA GLY A 28 3.65 -1.30 6.69
C GLY A 28 2.40 -0.61 6.16
N LEU A 29 2.04 0.52 6.76
CA LEU A 29 0.98 1.37 6.24
C LEU A 29 1.32 1.86 4.84
N ALA A 30 0.28 2.00 4.03
CA ALA A 30 0.33 2.57 2.70
C ALA A 30 -0.83 3.58 2.52
N GLY A 31 -1.09 3.98 1.29
CA GLY A 31 -2.23 4.83 0.98
C GLY A 31 -2.13 6.24 1.59
N GLY A 32 -3.28 6.75 2.00
CA GLY A 32 -3.40 8.09 2.59
C GLY A 32 -2.82 8.17 3.99
N TYR A 33 -3.02 7.14 4.79
CA TYR A 33 -2.49 7.11 6.15
C TYR A 33 -0.97 7.07 6.22
N ALA A 34 -0.27 6.45 5.25
CA ALA A 34 1.19 6.53 5.19
C ALA A 34 1.67 7.96 4.92
N VAL A 35 0.95 8.72 4.10
CA VAL A 35 1.21 10.15 3.87
C VAL A 35 1.04 10.94 5.16
N GLU A 36 -0.06 10.75 5.88
CA GLU A 36 -0.32 11.46 7.15
C GLU A 36 0.68 11.10 8.24
N GLN A 37 1.12 9.84 8.31
CA GLN A 37 2.20 9.45 9.22
C GLN A 37 3.52 10.17 8.88
N PHE A 38 3.85 10.31 7.59
CA PHE A 38 5.01 11.10 7.17
C PHE A 38 4.89 12.59 7.55
N LEU A 39 3.71 13.17 7.35
CA LEU A 39 3.44 14.58 7.65
C LEU A 39 3.31 14.85 9.16
N GLY A 40 3.01 13.83 9.97
CA GLY A 40 2.72 13.96 11.40
C GLY A 40 1.37 14.62 11.71
N MET A 41 0.50 14.77 10.71
CA MET A 41 -0.81 15.38 10.86
C MET A 41 -1.82 14.87 9.82
N PRO A 42 -3.12 14.82 10.15
CA PRO A 42 -4.16 14.53 9.17
C PRO A 42 -4.31 15.68 8.18
N ILE A 43 -4.56 15.35 6.92
CA ILE A 43 -4.78 16.33 5.85
C ILE A 43 -6.12 16.17 5.13
N ARG A 44 -6.77 15.01 5.26
CA ARG A 44 -8.08 14.73 4.67
C ARG A 44 -8.75 13.52 5.33
N ALA A 45 -10.02 13.32 5.05
CA ALA A 45 -10.70 12.08 5.41
C ALA A 45 -10.25 10.90 4.51
N HIS A 46 -10.35 9.69 5.06
CA HIS A 46 -10.05 8.44 4.37
C HIS A 46 -11.24 7.49 4.46
N ASP A 47 -11.55 6.84 3.33
CA ASP A 47 -12.63 5.85 3.23
C ASP A 47 -12.13 4.41 3.50
N ASP A 48 -10.82 4.20 3.40
CA ASP A 48 -10.12 2.92 3.50
C ASP A 48 -8.83 3.06 4.30
N ILE A 49 -8.28 1.94 4.72
CA ILE A 49 -6.92 1.85 5.26
C ILE A 49 -6.16 0.78 4.51
N ASP A 50 -4.97 1.15 4.04
CA ASP A 50 -4.12 0.29 3.23
C ASP A 50 -2.88 -0.15 4.01
N ILE A 51 -2.50 -1.42 3.86
CA ILE A 51 -1.17 -1.90 4.24
C ILE A 51 -0.50 -2.60 3.06
N VAL A 52 0.81 -2.76 3.16
CA VAL A 52 1.60 -3.61 2.27
C VAL A 52 2.19 -4.78 3.04
N VAL A 53 2.31 -5.91 2.34
CA VAL A 53 3.03 -7.12 2.78
C VAL A 53 3.82 -7.64 1.58
N PHE A 54 4.99 -8.23 1.80
CA PHE A 54 5.73 -8.85 0.71
C PHE A 54 5.01 -10.11 0.23
N ARG A 55 5.01 -10.35 -1.08
CA ARG A 55 4.32 -11.50 -1.67
C ARG A 55 4.76 -12.83 -1.08
N ASP A 56 6.04 -12.97 -0.74
CA ASP A 56 6.58 -14.19 -0.14
C ASP A 56 5.92 -14.54 1.20
N ASP A 57 5.41 -13.54 1.90
CA ASP A 57 4.78 -13.69 3.22
C ASP A 57 3.27 -13.95 3.14
N GLN A 58 2.69 -14.07 1.93
CA GLN A 58 1.23 -14.14 1.75
C GLN A 58 0.57 -15.31 2.50
N HIS A 59 1.24 -16.47 2.64
CA HIS A 59 0.69 -17.58 3.41
C HIS A 59 0.68 -17.31 4.92
N GLN A 60 1.71 -16.64 5.43
CA GLN A 60 1.76 -16.21 6.83
C GLN A 60 0.69 -15.16 7.11
N LEU A 61 0.48 -14.21 6.17
CA LEU A 61 -0.61 -13.24 6.23
C LEU A 61 -1.98 -13.93 6.27
N TYR A 62 -2.21 -14.93 5.38
CA TYR A 62 -3.47 -15.67 5.37
C TYR A 62 -3.74 -16.36 6.71
N GLN A 63 -2.72 -17.01 7.28
CA GLN A 63 -2.81 -17.66 8.58
C GLN A 63 -3.03 -16.65 9.73
N TRP A 64 -2.38 -15.50 9.65
CA TRP A 64 -2.52 -14.43 10.65
C TRP A 64 -3.95 -13.91 10.72
N LEU A 65 -4.56 -13.71 9.58
CA LEU A 65 -5.93 -13.20 9.46
C LEU A 65 -6.98 -14.33 9.35
N HIS A 66 -6.73 -15.52 9.89
CA HIS A 66 -7.60 -16.70 9.77
C HIS A 66 -9.04 -16.49 10.26
N ALA A 67 -9.27 -15.57 11.20
CA ALA A 67 -10.59 -15.20 11.69
C ALA A 67 -11.38 -14.31 10.71
N TRP A 68 -10.71 -13.75 9.71
CA TRP A 68 -11.28 -12.86 8.70
C TRP A 68 -11.69 -13.64 7.46
N ARG A 69 -12.46 -13.01 6.58
CA ARG A 69 -12.66 -13.48 5.22
C ARG A 69 -11.80 -12.63 4.29
N LEU A 70 -10.90 -13.27 3.56
CA LEU A 70 -10.00 -12.61 2.64
C LEU A 70 -10.49 -12.81 1.21
N PHE A 71 -10.42 -11.75 0.41
CA PHE A 71 -10.84 -11.74 -0.98
C PHE A 71 -9.73 -11.12 -1.83
N ALA A 72 -9.38 -11.80 -2.90
CA ALA A 72 -8.45 -11.30 -3.90
C ALA A 72 -9.19 -10.50 -4.97
N ALA A 73 -8.65 -9.37 -5.40
CA ALA A 73 -9.14 -8.62 -6.54
C ALA A 73 -8.68 -9.29 -7.85
N ASP A 74 -9.44 -10.29 -8.30
CA ASP A 74 -9.10 -11.14 -9.44
C ASP A 74 -10.36 -11.64 -10.17
N PRO A 75 -10.55 -11.27 -11.45
CA PRO A 75 -9.80 -10.27 -12.19
C PRO A 75 -9.98 -8.85 -11.63
N PRO A 76 -9.18 -7.86 -12.06
CA PRO A 76 -9.32 -6.48 -11.59
C PRO A 76 -10.76 -5.98 -11.67
N GLY A 77 -11.24 -5.37 -10.57
CA GLY A 77 -12.63 -4.93 -10.43
C GLY A 77 -13.61 -6.01 -9.95
N THR A 78 -13.15 -7.24 -9.74
CA THR A 78 -13.95 -8.35 -9.19
C THR A 78 -13.27 -8.92 -7.95
N LEU A 79 -14.04 -9.15 -6.89
CA LEU A 79 -13.52 -9.80 -5.70
C LEU A 79 -13.91 -11.28 -5.72
N ARG A 80 -12.97 -12.18 -5.50
CA ARG A 80 -13.21 -13.59 -5.24
C ARG A 80 -12.62 -14.03 -3.91
N PRO A 81 -13.16 -15.04 -3.24
CA PRO A 81 -12.54 -15.58 -2.05
C PRO A 81 -11.09 -15.97 -2.32
N TRP A 82 -10.21 -15.61 -1.41
CA TRP A 82 -8.87 -16.19 -1.35
C TRP A 82 -8.95 -17.42 -0.45
N ASN A 83 -8.59 -18.58 -0.98
CA ASN A 83 -8.76 -19.84 -0.29
C ASN A 83 -7.51 -20.24 0.50
N GLN A 84 -7.71 -21.01 1.57
CA GLN A 84 -6.61 -21.55 2.36
C GLN A 84 -5.68 -22.40 1.48
N GLY A 85 -4.38 -22.16 1.59
CA GLY A 85 -3.34 -22.85 0.82
C GLY A 85 -3.18 -22.36 -0.62
N GLU A 86 -4.04 -21.47 -1.09
CA GLU A 86 -3.88 -20.86 -2.40
C GLU A 86 -2.75 -19.85 -2.41
N TRP A 87 -1.85 -19.98 -3.39
CA TRP A 87 -0.85 -18.97 -3.70
C TRP A 87 -1.39 -18.01 -4.74
N LEU A 88 -1.54 -16.74 -4.40
CA LEU A 88 -1.95 -15.71 -5.35
C LEU A 88 -0.81 -15.47 -6.35
N ALA A 89 -1.11 -15.66 -7.62
CA ALA A 89 -0.13 -15.51 -8.69
C ALA A 89 0.36 -14.05 -8.84
N PRO A 90 1.53 -13.81 -9.46
CA PRO A 90 1.93 -12.48 -9.92
C PRO A 90 0.82 -11.83 -10.73
N GLY A 91 0.56 -10.53 -10.47
CA GLY A 91 -0.57 -9.81 -11.09
C GLY A 91 -1.78 -9.64 -10.17
N ILE A 92 -1.99 -10.53 -9.20
CA ILE A 92 -3.00 -10.35 -8.14
C ILE A 92 -2.33 -9.64 -6.97
N HIS A 93 -2.63 -8.36 -6.81
CA HIS A 93 -1.93 -7.52 -5.84
C HIS A 93 -2.78 -7.09 -4.65
N ASP A 94 -4.10 -6.96 -4.85
CA ASP A 94 -4.98 -6.33 -3.87
C ASP A 94 -5.85 -7.40 -3.20
N ILE A 95 -5.82 -7.42 -1.88
CA ILE A 95 -6.59 -8.29 -1.00
C ILE A 95 -7.47 -7.42 -0.11
N TRP A 96 -8.75 -7.74 -0.04
CA TRP A 96 -9.69 -7.08 0.83
C TRP A 96 -10.04 -7.98 1.99
N ALA A 97 -9.93 -7.46 3.20
CA ALA A 97 -10.20 -8.20 4.42
C ALA A 97 -11.54 -7.78 5.03
N TYR A 98 -12.45 -8.74 5.11
CA TYR A 98 -13.77 -8.58 5.68
C TYR A 98 -13.80 -9.16 7.09
N GLU A 99 -14.14 -8.33 8.07
CA GLU A 99 -14.28 -8.76 9.46
C GLU A 99 -15.71 -9.26 9.68
N ARG A 100 -15.83 -10.51 10.20
CA ARG A 100 -17.10 -11.22 10.29
C ARG A 100 -18.03 -10.63 11.32
N THR A 101 -17.50 -10.16 12.45
CA THR A 101 -18.28 -9.62 13.57
C THR A 101 -18.79 -8.20 13.26
N ALA A 102 -17.95 -7.37 12.69
CA ALA A 102 -18.31 -6.03 12.26
C ALA A 102 -19.20 -6.02 11.01
N HIS A 103 -19.27 -7.15 10.30
CA HIS A 103 -19.96 -7.26 9.01
C HIS A 103 -19.54 -6.17 8.02
N ALA A 104 -18.22 -5.89 7.92
CA ALA A 104 -17.69 -4.81 7.12
C ALA A 104 -16.30 -5.13 6.54
N TRP A 105 -15.97 -4.48 5.43
CA TRP A 105 -14.61 -4.36 4.96
C TRP A 105 -13.87 -3.44 5.91
N GLN A 106 -12.70 -3.85 6.39
CA GLN A 106 -11.96 -3.07 7.37
C GLN A 106 -10.52 -2.77 6.95
N LEU A 107 -9.95 -3.55 6.03
CA LEU A 107 -8.56 -3.42 5.67
C LEU A 107 -8.35 -3.81 4.20
N GLN A 108 -7.56 -3.03 3.48
CA GLN A 108 -7.01 -3.40 2.17
C GLN A 108 -5.52 -3.72 2.32
N ILE A 109 -5.08 -4.80 1.67
CA ILE A 109 -3.72 -5.29 1.74
C ILE A 109 -3.18 -5.38 0.33
N MET A 110 -2.02 -4.78 0.10
CA MET A 110 -1.33 -4.84 -1.18
C MET A 110 -0.11 -5.74 -1.08
N LEU A 111 0.01 -6.71 -1.99
CA LEU A 111 1.18 -7.56 -2.10
C LEU A 111 2.26 -6.84 -2.92
N ILE A 112 3.45 -6.75 -2.34
CA ILE A 112 4.64 -6.19 -2.98
C ILE A 112 5.43 -7.32 -3.61
N GLU A 113 5.73 -7.19 -4.91
CA GLU A 113 6.56 -8.15 -5.63
C GLU A 113 7.99 -8.15 -5.12
N THR A 114 8.61 -9.32 -5.15
CA THR A 114 9.97 -9.56 -4.66
C THR A 114 10.80 -10.32 -5.67
N ASP A 115 12.10 -10.06 -5.66
CA ASP A 115 13.12 -10.77 -6.41
C ASP A 115 14.36 -10.90 -5.50
N GLY A 116 14.49 -12.03 -4.82
CA GLY A 116 15.46 -12.22 -3.73
C GLY A 116 15.28 -11.17 -2.63
N ASP A 117 16.35 -10.47 -2.31
CA ASP A 117 16.34 -9.41 -1.30
C ASP A 117 15.78 -8.06 -1.77
N MET A 118 15.32 -8.01 -3.03
CA MET A 118 14.78 -6.79 -3.61
C MET A 118 13.26 -6.81 -3.60
N TRP A 119 12.65 -5.65 -3.33
CA TRP A 119 11.29 -5.37 -3.75
C TRP A 119 11.29 -4.84 -5.20
N VAL A 120 10.26 -5.13 -5.95
CA VAL A 120 10.14 -4.74 -7.36
C VAL A 120 8.80 -4.05 -7.59
N SER A 121 8.84 -2.91 -8.26
CA SER A 121 7.63 -2.19 -8.61
C SER A 121 6.88 -2.90 -9.75
N ARG A 122 5.59 -3.11 -9.58
CA ARG A 122 4.71 -3.64 -10.63
C ARG A 122 4.56 -2.71 -11.85
N ARG A 123 5.05 -1.46 -11.76
CA ARG A 123 4.94 -0.48 -12.85
C ARG A 123 6.10 -0.54 -13.83
N HIS A 124 7.29 -0.77 -13.30
CA HIS A 124 8.50 -0.88 -14.10
C HIS A 124 9.57 -1.68 -13.33
N PRO A 125 10.16 -2.74 -13.91
CA PRO A 125 11.07 -3.64 -13.19
C PRO A 125 12.39 -2.99 -12.77
N MET A 126 12.79 -1.89 -13.40
CA MET A 126 13.97 -1.11 -12.97
C MET A 126 13.70 -0.27 -11.72
N ILE A 127 12.43 -0.06 -11.34
CA ILE A 127 12.07 0.58 -10.07
C ILE A 127 12.05 -0.51 -9.01
N ARG A 128 13.15 -0.63 -8.29
CA ARG A 128 13.39 -1.66 -7.29
C ARG A 128 14.34 -1.15 -6.21
N GLY A 129 14.41 -1.82 -5.10
CA GLY A 129 15.31 -1.51 -3.99
C GLY A 129 15.37 -2.63 -2.98
N LEU A 130 16.21 -2.52 -1.95
CA LEU A 130 16.29 -3.52 -0.89
C LEU A 130 14.95 -3.59 -0.13
N ARG A 131 14.50 -4.81 0.18
CA ARG A 131 13.28 -5.04 0.99
C ARG A 131 13.38 -4.39 2.37
N THR A 132 14.61 -4.32 2.92
CA THR A 132 14.88 -3.65 4.19
C THR A 132 14.55 -2.18 4.17
N ASP A 133 14.66 -1.54 3.00
CA ASP A 133 14.58 -0.08 2.87
C ASP A 133 13.19 0.42 2.44
N LEU A 134 12.29 -0.50 2.06
CA LEU A 134 10.94 -0.12 1.61
C LEU A 134 10.08 0.43 2.74
N LEU A 135 10.22 -0.15 3.94
CA LEU A 135 9.40 0.18 5.10
C LEU A 135 10.24 0.92 6.13
N VAL A 136 9.80 2.11 6.46
CA VAL A 136 10.44 2.98 7.46
C VAL A 136 9.44 3.37 8.55
N PRO A 137 9.86 3.56 9.80
CA PRO A 137 8.98 3.99 10.85
C PRO A 137 8.72 5.50 10.76
N TYR A 138 7.44 5.90 10.68
CA TYR A 138 6.99 7.24 10.99
C TYR A 138 6.17 7.16 12.29
N HIS A 139 6.53 7.93 13.31
CA HIS A 139 5.89 7.89 14.63
C HIS A 139 5.75 6.45 15.20
N GLN A 140 6.78 5.61 15.02
CA GLN A 140 6.86 4.20 15.42
C GLN A 140 5.93 3.24 14.63
N ILE A 141 5.22 3.73 13.64
CA ILE A 141 4.40 2.90 12.75
C ILE A 141 5.20 2.60 11.47
N PRO A 142 5.37 1.33 11.08
CA PRO A 142 6.03 1.00 9.80
C PRO A 142 5.15 1.48 8.64
N CYS A 143 5.75 2.23 7.73
CA CYS A 143 5.08 2.80 6.56
C CYS A 143 5.92 2.58 5.31
N VAL A 144 5.27 2.52 4.16
CA VAL A 144 5.96 2.65 2.88
C VAL A 144 6.68 3.99 2.83
N ARG A 145 7.96 4.00 2.45
CA ARG A 145 8.74 5.23 2.24
C ARG A 145 7.95 6.22 1.40
N ILE A 146 8.01 7.48 1.77
CA ILE A 146 7.12 8.50 1.19
C ILE A 146 7.30 8.65 -0.33
N GLU A 147 8.51 8.61 -0.86
CA GLU A 147 8.77 8.71 -2.29
C GLU A 147 8.18 7.53 -3.09
N VAL A 148 8.19 6.32 -2.49
CA VAL A 148 7.55 5.13 -3.08
C VAL A 148 6.04 5.25 -2.99
N GLN A 149 5.51 5.72 -1.87
CA GLN A 149 4.07 5.96 -1.71
C GLN A 149 3.56 7.01 -2.71
N LEU A 150 4.31 8.07 -2.95
CA LEU A 150 3.97 9.09 -3.95
C LEU A 150 4.03 8.52 -5.37
N LEU A 151 5.00 7.67 -5.68
CA LEU A 151 5.00 6.96 -6.97
C LEU A 151 3.72 6.13 -7.17
N TYR A 152 3.22 5.45 -6.12
CA TYR A 152 1.94 4.71 -6.23
C TYR A 152 0.76 5.64 -6.51
N LYS A 153 0.75 6.83 -5.94
CA LYS A 153 -0.30 7.85 -6.15
C LYS A 153 -0.24 8.52 -7.51
N ALA A 154 0.93 8.63 -8.12
CA ALA A 154 1.12 9.26 -9.42
C ALA A 154 0.32 8.63 -10.57
N LYS A 155 -0.14 7.38 -10.42
CA LYS A 155 -0.91 6.67 -11.46
C LYS A 155 -2.23 7.36 -11.82
N GLY A 156 -2.96 7.84 -10.82
CA GLY A 156 -4.38 8.18 -10.98
C GLY A 156 -4.66 9.65 -11.27
N ASN A 157 -3.70 10.52 -11.03
CA ASN A 157 -3.84 11.98 -11.14
C ASN A 157 -5.12 12.54 -10.48
N ARG A 158 -5.61 11.84 -9.41
CA ARG A 158 -6.83 12.20 -8.71
C ARG A 158 -6.59 13.45 -7.85
N PRO A 159 -7.61 14.29 -7.59
CA PRO A 159 -7.45 15.47 -6.74
C PRO A 159 -6.83 15.15 -5.37
N LYS A 160 -7.24 14.02 -4.75
CA LYS A 160 -6.67 13.58 -3.47
C LYS A 160 -5.18 13.23 -3.57
N ASP A 161 -4.72 12.68 -4.71
CA ASP A 161 -3.31 12.35 -4.90
C ASP A 161 -2.46 13.60 -5.15
N GLN A 162 -3.02 14.62 -5.80
CA GLN A 162 -2.38 15.93 -5.95
C GLN A 162 -2.23 16.64 -4.60
N LEU A 163 -3.27 16.61 -3.77
CA LEU A 163 -3.22 17.16 -2.41
C LEU A 163 -2.12 16.48 -1.59
N ASP A 164 -2.08 15.13 -1.59
CA ASP A 164 -1.10 14.34 -0.88
C ASP A 164 0.33 14.67 -1.33
N PHE A 165 0.56 14.78 -2.65
CA PHE A 165 1.87 15.17 -3.21
C PHE A 165 2.29 16.57 -2.81
N GLN A 166 1.39 17.56 -2.97
CA GLN A 166 1.68 18.95 -2.62
C GLN A 166 2.01 19.14 -1.14
N ALA A 167 1.32 18.41 -0.26
CA ALA A 167 1.61 18.45 1.16
C ALA A 167 2.98 17.85 1.51
N CYS A 168 3.41 16.78 0.81
CA CYS A 168 4.68 16.12 1.05
C CYS A 168 5.87 16.86 0.42
N LEU A 169 5.67 17.51 -0.72
CA LEU A 169 6.74 18.08 -1.54
C LEU A 169 7.75 18.94 -0.76
N PRO A 170 7.34 19.89 0.11
CA PRO A 170 8.29 20.73 0.85
C PRO A 170 9.08 19.98 1.92
N LEU A 171 8.67 18.75 2.27
CA LEU A 171 9.29 17.92 3.31
C LEU A 171 10.15 16.78 2.72
N LEU A 172 10.10 16.58 1.40
CA LEU A 172 10.95 15.56 0.77
C LEU A 172 12.42 15.93 0.91
N THR A 173 13.23 14.96 1.33
CA THR A 173 14.68 15.11 1.25
C THR A 173 15.12 15.20 -0.23
N ARG A 174 16.30 15.73 -0.46
CA ARG A 174 16.89 15.79 -1.81
C ARG A 174 16.96 14.41 -2.47
N ASP A 175 17.35 13.39 -1.70
CA ASP A 175 17.47 12.03 -2.22
C ASP A 175 16.10 11.41 -2.54
N ALA A 176 15.10 11.63 -1.69
CA ALA A 176 13.73 11.17 -1.94
C ALA A 176 13.12 11.86 -3.18
N SER A 177 13.36 13.16 -3.35
CA SER A 177 12.93 13.92 -4.53
C SER A 177 13.60 13.40 -5.79
N ALA A 178 14.92 13.20 -5.76
CA ALA A 178 15.66 12.67 -6.89
C ALA A 178 15.23 11.25 -7.27
N TRP A 179 15.03 10.38 -6.27
CA TRP A 179 14.54 9.03 -6.47
C TRP A 179 13.14 9.03 -7.12
N LEU A 180 12.20 9.82 -6.57
CA LEU A 180 10.85 9.93 -7.10
C LEU A 180 10.85 10.44 -8.54
N ARG A 181 11.67 11.43 -8.85
CA ARG A 181 11.83 11.96 -10.22
C ARG A 181 12.27 10.86 -11.19
N GLN A 182 13.31 10.10 -10.85
CA GLN A 182 13.79 8.99 -11.68
C GLN A 182 12.72 7.90 -11.85
N ALA A 183 12.06 7.53 -10.77
CA ALA A 183 11.01 6.52 -10.79
C ALA A 183 9.80 6.95 -11.65
N LEU A 184 9.43 8.24 -11.60
CA LEU A 184 8.37 8.79 -12.44
C LEU A 184 8.75 8.77 -13.92
N GLN A 185 10.00 9.09 -14.27
CA GLN A 185 10.47 9.03 -15.65
C GLN A 185 10.39 7.61 -16.24
N LEU A 186 10.70 6.59 -15.41
CA LEU A 186 10.56 5.19 -15.80
C LEU A 186 9.09 4.73 -15.90
N ALA A 187 8.26 5.13 -14.94
CA ALA A 187 6.87 4.70 -14.86
C ALA A 187 5.94 5.44 -15.85
N HIS A 188 6.34 6.64 -16.28
CA HIS A 188 5.58 7.54 -17.16
C HIS A 188 6.49 8.10 -18.25
N PRO A 189 6.89 7.28 -19.25
CA PRO A 189 7.79 7.70 -20.31
C PRO A 189 7.19 8.83 -21.18
N GLU A 190 5.87 8.97 -21.21
CA GLU A 190 5.13 10.08 -21.82
C GLU A 190 5.21 11.40 -21.04
N GLY A 191 5.77 11.35 -19.84
CA GLY A 191 5.88 12.47 -18.92
C GLY A 191 4.84 12.45 -17.79
N HIS A 192 5.12 13.18 -16.72
CA HIS A 192 4.22 13.36 -15.58
C HIS A 192 4.33 14.78 -15.02
N ALA A 193 3.19 15.38 -14.64
CA ALA A 193 3.14 16.78 -14.21
C ALA A 193 4.04 17.08 -12.99
N TRP A 194 4.24 16.09 -12.10
CA TRP A 194 5.08 16.25 -10.90
C TRP A 194 6.56 16.42 -11.23
N LEU A 195 7.03 15.99 -12.42
CA LEU A 195 8.45 16.11 -12.82
C LEU A 195 8.93 17.56 -12.84
N ALA A 196 8.05 18.50 -13.16
CA ALA A 196 8.37 19.93 -13.16
C ALA A 196 8.53 20.52 -11.75
N LEU A 197 8.04 19.84 -10.71
CA LEU A 197 8.04 20.29 -9.32
C LEU A 197 9.13 19.62 -8.49
N LEU A 198 9.70 18.52 -8.98
CA LEU A 198 10.77 17.78 -8.32
C LEU A 198 12.12 18.33 -8.79
N ALA A 199 12.82 19.02 -7.92
CA ALA A 199 14.15 19.59 -8.20
C ALA A 199 15.24 18.51 -8.28
#